data_cb64831acecea10f91c13022e71ebb60
#
_entry.id   cb64831acecea10f91c13022e71ebb60
#
_cell.length_a   1.000
_cell.length_b   1.000
_cell.length_c   1.000
_cell.angle_alpha   90.00
_cell.angle_beta   90.00
_cell.angle_gamma   90.00
#
_symmetry.space_group_name_H-M   'P 1'
#
loop_
_entity.id
_entity.type
_entity.pdbx_description
1 polymer ?
#
loop_
_entity_poly.entity_id
_entity_poly.type
_entity_poly.pdbx_seq_one_letter_code
_entity_poly.pdbx_strand_id
1 'polypeptide(L)'
;SHFLATLTQPVNFIAHHVETRGEFKGFDLPHIRFRYAVNDIKLPECLHPLRTSSIDTMSLYWRSSHTKDPFVRLEVIGRKLGIISELFPLTGKDVPGLWERGEVQQCLLKNLYDLRLTEQVYRRLSGEV
;
A
#
# COMPACT_ATOMS: atom_id res chain seq x y z
N SER A 1 1.89 -4.76 16.45
CA SER A 1 0.73 -5.53 16.05
C SER A 1 0.95 -7.03 16.23
N HIS A 2 0.03 -7.65 16.90
CA HIS A 2 0.06 -9.09 17.17
C HIS A 2 0.08 -9.93 15.90
N PHE A 3 -0.69 -9.53 14.90
CA PHE A 3 -0.80 -10.27 13.65
C PHE A 3 0.54 -10.43 12.95
N LEU A 4 1.29 -9.34 12.79
CA LEU A 4 2.59 -9.38 12.11
C LEU A 4 3.60 -10.24 12.86
N ALA A 5 3.54 -10.24 14.20
CA ALA A 5 4.41 -11.07 15.04
C ALA A 5 4.11 -12.59 14.91
N THR A 6 2.92 -12.97 14.44
CA THR A 6 2.55 -14.39 14.23
C THR A 6 3.00 -14.94 12.88
N LEU A 7 3.45 -14.09 11.97
CA LEU A 7 3.89 -14.51 10.64
C LEU A 7 5.28 -15.15 10.72
N THR A 8 5.32 -16.47 10.68
CA THR A 8 6.55 -17.27 10.77
C THR A 8 7.11 -17.69 9.41
N GLN A 9 6.31 -17.61 8.37
CA GLN A 9 6.71 -17.93 6.99
C GLN A 9 7.12 -16.66 6.25
N PRO A 10 7.97 -16.75 5.21
CA PRO A 10 8.27 -15.63 4.34
C PRO A 10 6.98 -15.02 3.77
N VAL A 11 6.87 -13.69 3.85
CA VAL A 11 5.68 -12.95 3.44
C VAL A 11 6.06 -11.96 2.34
N ASN A 12 5.24 -11.90 1.29
CA ASN A 12 5.34 -10.89 0.26
C ASN A 12 4.28 -9.82 0.52
N PHE A 13 4.72 -8.60 0.81
CA PHE A 13 3.82 -7.47 0.97
C PHE A 13 3.51 -6.87 -0.40
N ILE A 14 2.24 -6.76 -0.72
CA ILE A 14 1.79 -6.11 -1.96
C ILE A 14 1.02 -4.85 -1.57
N ALA A 15 1.51 -3.71 -2.01
CA ALA A 15 0.87 -2.44 -1.73
C ALA A 15 1.25 -1.39 -2.78
N HIS A 16 0.67 -0.20 -2.65
CA HIS A 16 0.97 0.92 -3.53
C HIS A 16 1.89 1.90 -2.80
N HIS A 17 3.05 2.20 -3.37
CA HIS A 17 4.07 3.08 -2.76
C HIS A 17 4.57 2.54 -1.40
N VAL A 18 4.87 1.26 -1.37
CA VAL A 18 5.04 0.50 -0.11
C VAL A 18 6.45 0.58 0.49
N GLU A 19 7.48 0.55 -0.34
CA GLU A 19 8.87 0.44 0.12
C GLU A 19 9.79 1.43 -0.59
N THR A 20 10.82 1.87 0.13
CA THR A 20 11.87 2.72 -0.45
C THR A 20 12.77 1.89 -1.37
N ARG A 21 12.99 2.38 -2.59
CA ARG A 21 13.89 1.77 -3.57
C ARG A 21 14.73 2.85 -4.26
N GLY A 22 16.02 2.85 -3.99
CA GLY A 22 16.91 3.90 -4.50
C GLY A 22 16.46 5.29 -4.06
N GLU A 23 16.22 6.17 -5.00
CA GLU A 23 15.75 7.55 -4.74
C GLU A 23 14.25 7.64 -4.45
N PHE A 24 13.49 6.58 -4.72
CA PHE A 24 12.04 6.55 -4.50
C PHE A 24 11.75 6.12 -3.06
N LYS A 25 11.27 7.07 -2.25
CA LYS A 25 10.85 6.79 -0.87
C LYS A 25 9.49 6.12 -0.87
N GLY A 26 9.43 4.92 -0.29
CA GLY A 26 8.17 4.26 0.04
C GLY A 26 7.56 4.86 1.30
N PHE A 27 6.33 4.47 1.59
CA PHE A 27 5.62 5.02 2.74
C PHE A 27 5.27 3.95 3.78
N ASP A 28 4.56 2.89 3.39
CA ASP A 28 3.93 1.98 4.35
C ASP A 28 4.94 1.23 5.22
N LEU A 29 5.87 0.49 4.62
CA LEU A 29 6.82 -0.31 5.38
C LEU A 29 7.81 0.54 6.17
N PRO A 30 8.42 1.59 5.60
CA PRO A 30 9.27 2.49 6.37
C PRO A 30 8.53 3.13 7.55
N HIS A 31 7.29 3.55 7.34
CA HIS A 31 6.48 4.15 8.41
C HIS A 31 6.18 3.16 9.53
N ILE A 32 5.78 1.95 9.19
CA ILE A 32 5.50 0.89 10.17
C ILE A 32 6.77 0.58 10.99
N ARG A 33 7.90 0.38 10.32
CA ARG A 33 9.18 0.11 11.00
C ARG A 33 9.55 1.25 11.96
N PHE A 34 9.38 2.48 11.52
CA PHE A 34 9.65 3.65 12.36
C PHE A 34 8.75 3.68 13.60
N ARG A 35 7.46 3.35 13.44
CA ARG A 35 6.53 3.26 14.57
C ARG A 35 6.93 2.20 15.60
N TYR A 36 7.45 1.06 15.16
CA TYR A 36 8.00 0.06 16.08
C TYR A 36 9.21 0.62 16.86
N ALA A 37 10.12 1.28 16.15
CA ALA A 37 11.31 1.85 16.76
C ALA A 37 10.98 2.94 17.80
N VAL A 38 10.08 3.87 17.43
CA VAL A 38 9.67 4.97 18.33
C VAL A 38 9.02 4.47 19.61
N ASN A 39 8.29 3.35 19.54
CA ASN A 39 7.60 2.78 20.68
C ASN A 39 8.44 1.71 21.42
N ASP A 40 9.71 1.56 21.06
CA ASP A 40 10.62 0.58 21.63
C ASP A 40 10.04 -0.84 21.62
N ILE A 41 9.37 -1.21 20.52
CA ILE A 41 8.79 -2.52 20.32
C ILE A 41 9.65 -3.32 19.35
N LYS A 42 9.90 -4.58 19.69
CA LYS A 42 10.69 -5.47 18.83
C LYS A 42 10.03 -5.60 17.44
N LEU A 43 10.82 -5.36 16.41
CA LEU A 43 10.37 -5.49 15.03
C LEU A 43 10.10 -6.95 14.68
N PRO A 44 8.90 -7.30 14.18
CA PRO A 44 8.64 -8.64 13.66
C PRO A 44 9.58 -9.01 12.52
N GLU A 45 9.93 -10.28 12.44
CA GLU A 45 10.88 -10.77 11.43
C GLU A 45 10.42 -10.47 10.00
N CYS A 46 9.12 -10.57 9.74
CA CYS A 46 8.56 -10.27 8.42
C CYS A 46 8.73 -8.81 7.98
N LEU A 47 9.06 -7.90 8.92
CA LEU A 47 9.30 -6.48 8.64
C LEU A 47 10.79 -6.12 8.62
N HIS A 48 11.68 -7.09 8.81
CA HIS A 48 13.11 -6.83 8.83
C HIS A 48 13.58 -6.20 7.50
N PRO A 49 14.23 -5.02 7.53
CA PRO A 49 14.50 -4.25 6.30
C PRO A 49 15.35 -4.99 5.27
N LEU A 50 16.17 -5.95 5.70
CA LEU A 50 17.01 -6.74 4.80
C LEU A 50 16.36 -8.06 4.34
N ARG A 51 15.20 -8.43 4.90
CA ARG A 51 14.54 -9.71 4.62
C ARG A 51 13.11 -9.56 4.12
N THR A 52 12.56 -8.37 4.22
CA THR A 52 11.21 -8.10 3.74
C THR A 52 11.15 -8.16 2.22
N SER A 53 10.22 -8.94 1.69
CA SER A 53 9.89 -8.96 0.28
C SER A 53 8.63 -8.14 0.05
N SER A 54 8.67 -7.25 -0.93
CA SER A 54 7.52 -6.40 -1.27
C SER A 54 7.39 -6.22 -2.77
N ILE A 55 6.13 -6.09 -3.22
CA ILE A 55 5.78 -5.72 -4.58
C ILE A 55 5.02 -4.41 -4.51
N ASP A 56 5.55 -3.40 -5.18
CA ASP A 56 4.93 -2.08 -5.24
C ASP A 56 4.17 -1.94 -6.56
N THR A 57 2.85 -1.81 -6.47
CA THR A 57 2.00 -1.67 -7.65
C THR A 57 2.26 -0.37 -8.42
N MET A 58 2.72 0.67 -7.77
CA MET A 58 3.13 1.91 -8.43
C MET A 58 4.36 1.68 -9.31
N SER A 59 5.35 1.00 -8.77
CA SER A 59 6.57 0.62 -9.49
C SER A 59 6.29 -0.35 -10.64
N LEU A 60 5.41 -1.32 -10.40
CA LEU A 60 4.99 -2.30 -11.40
C LEU A 60 4.27 -1.64 -12.57
N TYR A 61 3.39 -0.69 -12.29
CA TYR A 61 2.72 0.10 -13.32
C TYR A 61 3.71 0.96 -14.13
N TRP A 62 4.64 1.61 -13.45
CA TRP A 62 5.65 2.43 -14.11
C TRP A 62 6.50 1.62 -15.09
N ARG A 63 6.90 0.42 -14.69
CA ARG A 63 7.68 -0.49 -15.56
C ARG A 63 6.87 -1.02 -16.74
N SER A 64 5.57 -1.14 -16.58
CA SER A 64 4.67 -1.75 -17.56
C SER A 64 4.01 -0.72 -18.48
N SER A 65 4.24 0.56 -18.27
CA SER A 65 3.58 1.64 -18.98
C SER A 65 4.60 2.61 -19.60
N HIS A 66 4.12 3.48 -20.47
CA HIS A 66 4.93 4.54 -21.06
C HIS A 66 4.87 5.86 -20.28
N THR A 67 4.36 5.83 -19.05
CA THR A 67 4.31 7.04 -18.22
C THR A 67 5.72 7.46 -17.80
N LYS A 68 5.97 8.76 -17.80
CA LYS A 68 7.24 9.32 -17.35
C LYS A 68 7.27 9.55 -15.84
N ASP A 69 6.09 9.75 -15.24
CA ASP A 69 5.96 9.99 -13.82
C ASP A 69 5.85 8.65 -13.07
N PRO A 70 6.82 8.34 -12.17
CA PRO A 70 6.74 7.13 -11.36
C PRO A 70 5.70 7.21 -10.24
N PHE A 71 5.22 8.43 -9.91
CA PHE A 71 4.31 8.66 -8.80
C PHE A 71 2.86 8.78 -9.30
N VAL A 72 2.27 7.66 -9.70
CA VAL A 72 0.89 7.62 -10.17
C VAL A 72 -0.01 7.07 -9.07
N ARG A 73 -1.08 7.79 -8.75
CA ARG A 73 -2.03 7.37 -7.72
C ARG A 73 -2.72 6.06 -8.12
N LEU A 74 -3.00 5.23 -7.11
CA LEU A 74 -3.66 3.94 -7.29
C LEU A 74 -4.96 4.05 -8.08
N GLU A 75 -5.80 5.02 -7.75
CA GLU A 75 -7.09 5.22 -8.43
C GLU A 75 -6.93 5.63 -9.90
N VAL A 76 -5.91 6.40 -10.21
CA VAL A 76 -5.60 6.76 -11.59
C VAL A 76 -5.23 5.51 -12.39
N ILE A 77 -4.42 4.64 -11.81
CA ILE A 77 -4.07 3.36 -12.43
C ILE A 77 -5.31 2.50 -12.62
N GLY A 78 -6.14 2.40 -11.59
CA GLY A 78 -7.39 1.63 -11.63
C GLY A 78 -8.33 2.09 -12.75
N ARG A 79 -8.43 3.39 -12.97
CA ARG A 79 -9.22 3.96 -14.08
C ARG A 79 -8.62 3.64 -15.44
N LYS A 80 -7.31 3.81 -15.57
CA LYS A 80 -6.63 3.51 -16.84
C LYS A 80 -6.69 2.04 -17.23
N LEU A 81 -6.72 1.16 -16.25
CA LEU A 81 -6.87 -0.27 -16.48
C LEU A 81 -8.34 -0.70 -16.63
N GLY A 82 -9.28 0.22 -16.49
CA GLY A 82 -10.70 -0.08 -16.59
C GLY A 82 -11.27 -0.86 -15.42
N ILE A 83 -10.57 -0.89 -14.29
CA ILE A 83 -11.01 -1.58 -13.06
C ILE A 83 -12.11 -0.78 -12.37
N ILE A 84 -11.96 0.54 -12.32
CA ILE A 84 -12.95 1.47 -11.77
C ILE A 84 -13.33 2.51 -12.81
N SER A 85 -14.57 2.97 -12.75
CA SER A 85 -15.07 4.04 -13.61
C SER A 85 -15.06 5.40 -12.92
N GLU A 86 -15.27 5.41 -11.62
CA GLU A 86 -15.36 6.62 -10.81
C GLU A 86 -14.39 6.56 -9.64
N LEU A 87 -13.96 7.73 -9.16
CA LEU A 87 -13.13 7.84 -7.97
C LEU A 87 -14.00 7.60 -6.72
N PHE A 88 -13.40 6.98 -5.72
CA PHE A 88 -14.02 6.86 -4.40
C PHE A 88 -14.20 8.27 -3.80
N PRO A 89 -15.33 8.55 -3.13
CA PRO A 89 -15.65 9.90 -2.64
C PRO A 89 -14.71 10.41 -1.54
N LEU A 90 -13.96 9.51 -0.90
CA LEU A 90 -13.00 9.86 0.14
C LEU A 90 -11.57 9.68 -0.38
N THR A 91 -10.69 10.62 -0.02
CA THR A 91 -9.26 10.53 -0.30
C THR A 91 -8.48 10.26 0.98
N GLY A 92 -7.19 9.94 0.86
CA GLY A 92 -6.31 9.79 2.02
C GLY A 92 -6.23 11.03 2.90
N LYS A 93 -6.46 12.22 2.33
CA LYS A 93 -6.47 13.49 3.06
C LYS A 93 -7.68 13.64 3.98
N ASP A 94 -8.77 12.94 3.71
CA ASP A 94 -9.99 12.98 4.51
C ASP A 94 -9.89 12.12 5.76
N VAL A 95 -9.02 11.10 5.75
CA VAL A 95 -8.94 10.09 6.82
C VAL A 95 -8.62 10.68 8.20
N PRO A 96 -7.63 11.58 8.37
CA PRO A 96 -7.37 12.15 9.68
C PRO A 96 -8.58 12.85 10.29
N GLY A 97 -9.32 13.64 9.52
CA GLY A 97 -10.53 14.32 9.99
C GLY A 97 -11.65 13.35 10.35
N LEU A 98 -11.85 12.31 9.56
CA LEU A 98 -12.81 11.25 9.85
C LEU A 98 -12.46 10.53 11.15
N TRP A 99 -11.21 10.21 11.34
CA TRP A 99 -10.72 9.54 12.55
C TRP A 99 -10.94 10.40 13.79
N GLU A 100 -10.60 11.69 13.72
CA GLU A 100 -10.80 12.64 14.82
C GLU A 100 -12.27 12.80 15.22
N ARG A 101 -13.19 12.67 14.25
CA ARG A 101 -14.63 12.73 14.52
C ARG A 101 -15.22 11.39 14.94
N GLY A 102 -14.40 10.35 15.07
CA GLY A 102 -14.87 9.01 15.44
C GLY A 102 -15.58 8.26 14.31
N GLU A 103 -15.48 8.72 13.07
CA GLU A 103 -16.10 8.08 11.89
C GLU A 103 -15.24 6.92 11.39
N VAL A 104 -15.01 5.93 12.26
CA VAL A 104 -14.13 4.79 12.04
C VAL A 104 -14.60 3.92 10.88
N GLN A 105 -15.92 3.75 10.74
CA GLN A 105 -16.50 2.94 9.66
C GLN A 105 -16.11 3.45 8.28
N GLN A 106 -16.11 4.76 8.09
CA GLN A 106 -15.72 5.37 6.83
C GLN A 106 -14.23 5.19 6.54
N CYS A 107 -13.40 5.28 7.58
CA CYS A 107 -11.97 4.98 7.46
C CYS A 107 -11.75 3.53 7.02
N LEU A 108 -12.48 2.58 7.60
CA LEU A 108 -12.40 1.16 7.25
C LEU A 108 -12.88 0.90 5.82
N LEU A 109 -13.95 1.55 5.38
CA LEU A 109 -14.44 1.43 4.00
C LEU A 109 -13.41 1.94 3.00
N LYS A 110 -12.79 3.09 3.27
CA LYS A 110 -11.72 3.63 2.42
C LYS A 110 -10.54 2.67 2.36
N ASN A 111 -10.11 2.15 3.49
CA ASN A 111 -9.01 1.19 3.56
C ASN A 111 -9.32 -0.09 2.79
N LEU A 112 -10.52 -0.64 2.96
CA LEU A 112 -10.94 -1.85 2.25
C LEU A 112 -11.00 -1.62 0.73
N TYR A 113 -11.49 -0.46 0.31
CA TYR A 113 -11.51 -0.06 -1.09
C TYR A 113 -10.09 -0.05 -1.67
N ASP A 114 -9.15 0.59 -0.98
CA ASP A 114 -7.77 0.67 -1.42
C ASP A 114 -7.10 -0.70 -1.50
N LEU A 115 -7.35 -1.57 -0.53
CA LEU A 115 -6.82 -2.94 -0.53
C LEU A 115 -7.35 -3.76 -1.72
N ARG A 116 -8.65 -3.70 -1.98
CA ARG A 116 -9.27 -4.40 -3.11
C ARG A 116 -8.76 -3.87 -4.45
N LEU A 117 -8.64 -2.56 -4.56
CA LEU A 117 -8.12 -1.94 -5.79
C LEU A 117 -6.65 -2.33 -6.00
N THR A 118 -5.85 -2.33 -4.95
CA THR A 118 -4.44 -2.75 -5.01
C THR A 118 -4.33 -4.20 -5.50
N GLU A 119 -5.14 -5.10 -4.96
CA GLU A 119 -5.18 -6.50 -5.40
C GLU A 119 -5.53 -6.63 -6.89
N GLN A 120 -6.55 -5.94 -7.34
CA GLN A 120 -6.99 -5.98 -8.73
C GLN A 120 -5.94 -5.40 -9.69
N VAL A 121 -5.31 -4.30 -9.30
CA VAL A 121 -4.22 -3.69 -10.08
C VAL A 121 -3.03 -4.65 -10.16
N TYR A 122 -2.64 -5.24 -9.04
CA TYR A 122 -1.56 -6.22 -9.02
C TYR A 122 -1.85 -7.40 -9.96
N ARG A 123 -3.02 -8.00 -9.84
CA ARG A 123 -3.41 -9.14 -10.68
C ARG A 123 -3.40 -8.80 -12.16
N ARG A 124 -3.92 -7.63 -12.50
CA ARG A 124 -3.96 -7.16 -13.87
C ARG A 124 -2.56 -6.93 -14.44
N LEU A 125 -1.68 -6.28 -13.69
CA LEU A 125 -0.32 -5.96 -14.13
C LEU A 125 0.60 -7.18 -14.12
N SER A 126 0.34 -8.17 -13.29
CA SER A 126 1.11 -9.41 -13.22
C SER A 126 0.61 -10.50 -14.18
N GLY A 127 -0.49 -10.24 -14.89
CA GLY A 127 -1.09 -11.21 -15.80
C GLY A 127 -1.94 -12.28 -15.13
N GLU A 128 -2.22 -12.16 -13.86
CA GLU A 128 -3.08 -13.06 -13.07
C GLU A 128 -4.55 -12.66 -13.20
N VAL A 129 -5.09 -12.74 -14.38
CA VAL A 129 -6.47 -12.28 -14.64
C VAL A 129 -7.47 -13.40 -14.48
#